data_7fd810a3ab24e1be1320239405aa4ad9
#
_entry.id   7fd810a3ab24e1be1320239405aa4ad9
#
_cell.length_a   1.000
_cell.length_b   1.000
_cell.length_c   1.000
_cell.angle_alpha   90.00
_cell.angle_beta   90.00
_cell.angle_gamma   90.00
#
_symmetry.space_group_name_H-M   'P 1'
#
loop_
_entity.id
_entity.type
_entity.pdbx_description
1 polymer ?
#
loop_
_entity_poly.entity_id
_entity_poly.type
_entity_poly.pdbx_seq_one_letter_code
_entity_poly.pdbx_strand_id
1 'polypeptide(L)'
;MKKMKFVVVMAAFAASLGITSCLDTSSSGGTGTLTWPFKVSSDYMTGKTIFVDEADNEYIPTTAVTVSGDRSDLAMVSFSYDYEQFATQGDRKDITVLGTPEYLPKGEVSGEVIPEEGTVSLSGFNTQSLLIWGYNDYLILNPLFYVHESTVSETLDTELKNHKFTLYYDAATKAENDVMKLKLRYQILNVGTEDALADYTKSYSYCYVYFDLRSAIRAYP
;
A
#
# COMPACT_ATOMS: atom_id res chain seq x y z
N MET A 1 3.86 19.48 -24.13
CA MET A 1 3.69 18.34 -23.21
C MET A 1 4.92 17.45 -23.30
N LYS A 2 5.89 17.61 -22.40
CA LYS A 2 7.12 16.79 -22.38
C LYS A 2 6.82 15.51 -21.59
N LYS A 3 6.82 14.38 -22.28
CA LYS A 3 6.75 13.05 -21.66
C LYS A 3 8.03 12.82 -20.87
N MET A 4 7.97 12.92 -19.56
CA MET A 4 9.09 12.64 -18.67
C MET A 4 9.30 11.12 -18.61
N LYS A 5 10.55 10.71 -18.95
CA LYS A 5 10.96 9.31 -19.02
C LYS A 5 11.27 8.80 -17.60
N PHE A 6 10.29 8.26 -16.90
CA PHE A 6 10.45 7.60 -15.58
C PHE A 6 10.65 6.08 -15.69
N VAL A 7 11.20 5.60 -16.78
CA VAL A 7 11.33 4.15 -17.07
C VAL A 7 12.47 3.45 -16.29
N VAL A 8 13.34 4.19 -15.58
CA VAL A 8 14.60 3.59 -15.05
C VAL A 8 14.48 3.08 -13.61
N VAL A 9 13.48 3.48 -12.83
CA VAL A 9 13.39 3.10 -11.41
C VAL A 9 12.63 1.78 -11.18
N MET A 10 11.74 1.39 -12.07
CA MET A 10 10.92 0.17 -11.94
C MET A 10 11.68 -1.14 -12.08
N ALA A 11 12.77 -1.16 -12.86
CA ALA A 11 13.56 -2.39 -13.06
C ALA A 11 14.42 -2.77 -11.84
N ALA A 12 14.74 -1.80 -10.95
CA ALA A 12 15.53 -2.06 -9.75
C ALA A 12 14.68 -2.56 -8.57
N PHE A 13 13.38 -2.27 -8.54
CA PHE A 13 12.49 -2.68 -7.44
C PHE A 13 12.00 -4.13 -7.57
N ALA A 14 11.85 -4.65 -8.77
CA ALA A 14 11.49 -6.06 -8.98
C ALA A 14 12.60 -7.03 -8.51
N ALA A 15 13.83 -6.57 -8.37
CA ALA A 15 14.96 -7.40 -7.95
C ALA A 15 15.16 -7.46 -6.41
N SER A 16 14.51 -6.59 -5.63
CA SER A 16 14.68 -6.52 -4.17
C SER A 16 13.57 -7.18 -3.35
N LEU A 17 12.44 -7.52 -3.97
CA LEU A 17 11.45 -8.40 -3.36
C LEU A 17 12.01 -9.80 -3.44
N GLY A 18 12.49 -10.32 -2.31
CA GLY A 18 13.21 -11.57 -2.18
C GLY A 18 12.62 -12.72 -3.00
N ILE A 19 13.00 -12.80 -4.27
CA ILE A 19 12.87 -14.01 -5.05
C ILE A 19 13.99 -14.92 -4.53
N THR A 20 13.77 -15.58 -3.41
CA THR A 20 14.46 -16.82 -3.11
C THR A 20 13.85 -17.88 -4.02
N SER A 21 14.00 -17.69 -5.31
CA SER A 21 13.84 -18.74 -6.29
C SER A 21 15.11 -19.59 -6.18
N CYS A 22 15.02 -20.73 -5.52
CA CYS A 22 15.87 -21.84 -5.86
C CYS A 22 15.60 -22.12 -7.34
N LEU A 23 16.48 -21.57 -8.20
CA LEU A 23 16.52 -21.91 -9.61
C LEU A 23 17.04 -23.35 -9.71
N ASP A 24 16.14 -24.30 -9.54
CA ASP A 24 16.40 -25.68 -9.99
C ASP A 24 16.10 -25.69 -11.49
N THR A 25 17.18 -25.61 -12.28
CA THR A 25 17.15 -25.46 -13.75
C THR A 25 16.72 -26.71 -14.50
N SER A 26 15.93 -27.59 -13.90
CA SER A 26 15.58 -28.88 -14.50
C SER A 26 14.10 -29.23 -14.57
N SER A 27 13.15 -28.29 -14.36
CA SER A 27 11.73 -28.54 -14.66
C SER A 27 11.08 -27.35 -15.37
N SER A 28 10.71 -27.53 -16.63
CA SER A 28 9.74 -26.72 -17.36
C SER A 28 8.43 -26.69 -16.59
N GLY A 29 8.07 -25.53 -16.03
CA GLY A 29 6.83 -25.32 -15.27
C GLY A 29 7.11 -24.92 -13.80
N GLY A 30 7.67 -23.73 -13.56
CA GLY A 30 7.86 -23.19 -12.22
C GLY A 30 6.65 -22.37 -11.76
N THR A 31 6.28 -22.49 -10.48
CA THR A 31 5.27 -21.64 -9.84
C THR A 31 5.94 -20.50 -9.11
N GLY A 32 5.50 -19.27 -9.35
CA GLY A 32 5.91 -18.08 -8.60
C GLY A 32 4.88 -17.69 -7.54
N THR A 33 5.32 -16.93 -6.54
CA THR A 33 4.44 -16.27 -5.57
C THR A 33 4.78 -14.79 -5.50
N LEU A 34 3.75 -13.95 -5.37
CA LEU A 34 3.90 -12.50 -5.26
C LEU A 34 2.85 -11.95 -4.30
N THR A 35 3.24 -10.91 -3.54
CA THR A 35 2.32 -10.09 -2.77
C THR A 35 2.37 -8.69 -3.33
N TRP A 36 1.22 -8.17 -3.78
CA TRP A 36 1.15 -6.88 -4.46
C TRP A 36 -0.14 -6.12 -4.15
N PRO A 37 -0.14 -4.79 -4.15
CA PRO A 37 -1.36 -4.00 -4.04
C PRO A 37 -2.12 -3.96 -5.36
N PHE A 38 -3.43 -4.12 -5.29
CA PHE A 38 -4.34 -4.08 -6.44
C PHE A 38 -5.55 -3.22 -6.15
N LYS A 39 -6.12 -2.61 -7.17
CA LYS A 39 -7.52 -2.14 -7.14
C LYS A 39 -8.44 -3.35 -7.09
N VAL A 40 -9.45 -3.29 -6.23
CA VAL A 40 -10.48 -4.33 -6.14
C VAL A 40 -11.66 -3.92 -7.02
N SER A 41 -12.00 -4.77 -7.95
CA SER A 41 -13.11 -4.58 -8.88
C SER A 41 -14.00 -5.82 -8.91
N SER A 42 -15.07 -5.76 -9.69
CA SER A 42 -15.94 -6.90 -9.94
C SER A 42 -16.09 -7.10 -11.42
N ASP A 43 -15.97 -8.33 -11.86
CA ASP A 43 -16.28 -8.70 -13.24
C ASP A 43 -17.76 -8.43 -13.53
N TYR A 44 -18.02 -7.62 -14.53
CA TYR A 44 -19.37 -7.15 -14.86
C TYR A 44 -20.35 -8.27 -15.17
N MET A 45 -19.87 -9.34 -15.81
CA MET A 45 -20.71 -10.46 -16.27
C MET A 45 -21.01 -11.46 -15.16
N THR A 46 -20.02 -11.73 -14.31
CA THR A 46 -20.08 -12.80 -13.31
C THR A 46 -20.24 -12.29 -11.88
N GLY A 47 -20.00 -11.02 -11.64
CA GLY A 47 -19.98 -10.42 -10.30
C GLY A 47 -18.83 -10.92 -9.42
N LYS A 48 -17.88 -11.68 -9.97
CA LYS A 48 -16.72 -12.19 -9.22
C LYS A 48 -15.73 -11.05 -8.93
N THR A 49 -15.06 -11.13 -7.79
CA THR A 49 -13.95 -10.26 -7.47
C THR A 49 -12.82 -10.46 -8.47
N ILE A 50 -12.30 -9.36 -9.01
CA ILE A 50 -11.11 -9.29 -9.82
C ILE A 50 -10.16 -8.25 -9.21
N PHE A 51 -8.87 -8.44 -9.43
CA PHE A 51 -7.83 -7.52 -9.01
C PHE A 51 -7.22 -6.86 -10.23
N VAL A 52 -7.01 -5.54 -10.16
CA VAL A 52 -6.49 -4.75 -11.28
C VAL A 52 -5.19 -4.09 -10.85
N ASP A 53 -4.13 -4.29 -11.62
CA ASP A 53 -2.83 -3.67 -11.34
C ASP A 53 -2.75 -2.21 -11.83
N GLU A 54 -1.58 -1.60 -11.69
CA GLU A 54 -1.32 -0.22 -12.11
C GLU A 54 -1.32 -0.01 -13.63
N ALA A 55 -1.18 -1.07 -14.40
CA ALA A 55 -1.20 -1.06 -15.87
C ALA A 55 -2.56 -1.49 -16.46
N ASP A 56 -3.60 -1.57 -15.58
CA ASP A 56 -4.95 -2.02 -15.90
C ASP A 56 -5.05 -3.49 -16.35
N ASN A 57 -4.04 -4.33 -16.05
CA ASN A 57 -4.18 -5.77 -16.24
C ASN A 57 -5.09 -6.36 -15.17
N GLU A 58 -5.95 -7.30 -15.58
CA GLU A 58 -6.89 -7.98 -14.71
C GLU A 58 -6.32 -9.30 -14.20
N TYR A 59 -6.38 -9.51 -12.89
CA TYR A 59 -5.97 -10.74 -12.21
C TYR A 59 -7.21 -11.43 -11.67
N ILE A 60 -7.48 -12.60 -12.21
CA ILE A 60 -8.73 -13.33 -11.98
C ILE A 60 -8.47 -14.50 -11.04
N PRO A 61 -9.02 -14.47 -9.82
CA PRO A 61 -8.92 -15.59 -8.92
C PRO A 61 -9.57 -16.85 -9.50
N THR A 62 -8.85 -17.98 -9.50
CA THR A 62 -9.37 -19.29 -9.93
C THR A 62 -10.50 -19.79 -9.03
N THR A 63 -10.58 -19.31 -7.80
CA THR A 63 -11.67 -19.57 -6.84
C THR A 63 -12.30 -18.25 -6.37
N ALA A 64 -13.55 -18.32 -5.91
CA ALA A 64 -14.21 -17.13 -5.37
C ALA A 64 -13.44 -16.59 -4.14
N VAL A 65 -13.19 -15.28 -4.13
CA VAL A 65 -12.43 -14.60 -3.08
C VAL A 65 -13.24 -13.47 -2.49
N THR A 66 -13.19 -13.35 -1.15
CA THR A 66 -13.70 -12.20 -0.41
C THR A 66 -12.52 -11.42 0.13
N VAL A 67 -12.55 -10.10 0.00
CA VAL A 67 -11.53 -9.21 0.56
C VAL A 67 -11.98 -8.78 1.96
N SER A 68 -11.13 -8.92 2.95
CA SER A 68 -11.39 -8.54 4.35
C SER A 68 -11.06 -7.06 4.62
N GLY A 69 -11.47 -6.57 5.79
CA GLY A 69 -11.23 -5.19 6.23
C GLY A 69 -12.25 -4.18 5.72
N ASP A 70 -12.06 -2.93 6.12
CA ASP A 70 -12.92 -1.80 5.70
C ASP A 70 -12.67 -1.49 4.22
N ARG A 71 -13.72 -1.48 3.42
CA ARG A 71 -13.64 -1.31 1.96
C ARG A 71 -12.91 -0.02 1.58
N SER A 72 -11.89 -0.16 0.75
CA SER A 72 -11.09 0.93 0.22
C SER A 72 -10.77 0.73 -1.27
N ASP A 73 -9.96 1.62 -1.87
CA ASP A 73 -9.61 1.51 -3.29
C ASP A 73 -8.62 0.38 -3.57
N LEU A 74 -7.71 0.11 -2.62
CA LEU A 74 -6.62 -0.85 -2.77
C LEU A 74 -6.70 -1.99 -1.75
N ALA A 75 -6.29 -3.18 -2.17
CA ALA A 75 -6.09 -4.33 -1.28
C ALA A 75 -4.71 -4.95 -1.52
N MET A 76 -4.11 -5.48 -0.46
CA MET A 76 -2.91 -6.32 -0.56
C MET A 76 -3.34 -7.75 -0.87
N VAL A 77 -2.77 -8.32 -1.92
CA VAL A 77 -3.10 -9.66 -2.41
C VAL A 77 -1.85 -10.49 -2.54
N SER A 78 -1.82 -11.63 -1.84
CA SER A 78 -0.80 -12.66 -2.04
C SER A 78 -1.34 -13.72 -2.99
N PHE A 79 -0.60 -14.07 -4.01
CA PHE A 79 -1.04 -15.05 -4.99
C PHE A 79 0.12 -15.87 -5.55
N SER A 80 -0.21 -17.03 -6.06
CA SER A 80 0.71 -17.85 -6.86
C SER A 80 0.24 -17.91 -8.32
N TYR A 81 1.19 -18.11 -9.22
CA TYR A 81 0.99 -18.18 -10.66
C TYR A 81 1.98 -19.15 -11.31
N ASP A 82 1.59 -19.76 -12.41
CA ASP A 82 2.48 -20.52 -13.27
C ASP A 82 3.24 -19.57 -14.21
N TYR A 83 4.56 -19.68 -14.29
CA TYR A 83 5.38 -18.75 -15.08
C TYR A 83 5.06 -18.79 -16.57
N GLU A 84 4.88 -19.97 -17.13
CA GLU A 84 4.63 -20.12 -18.57
C GLU A 84 3.24 -19.64 -18.95
N GLN A 85 2.25 -20.03 -18.16
CA GLN A 85 0.88 -19.58 -18.33
C GLN A 85 0.76 -18.08 -18.16
N PHE A 86 1.34 -17.52 -17.09
CA PHE A 86 1.28 -16.10 -16.78
C PHE A 86 1.91 -15.22 -17.86
N ALA A 87 3.03 -15.67 -18.46
CA ALA A 87 3.70 -14.95 -19.54
C ALA A 87 2.89 -14.91 -20.84
N THR A 88 1.98 -15.86 -21.06
CA THR A 88 1.21 -16.01 -22.31
C THR A 88 -0.23 -15.47 -22.23
N GLN A 89 -0.74 -15.16 -21.04
CA GLN A 89 -2.16 -14.80 -20.81
C GLN A 89 -2.55 -13.37 -21.21
N GLY A 90 -1.67 -12.54 -21.71
CA GLY A 90 -2.02 -11.13 -22.04
C GLY A 90 -2.48 -10.32 -20.82
N ASP A 91 -3.48 -9.43 -20.99
CA ASP A 91 -3.93 -8.46 -19.97
C ASP A 91 -4.88 -9.07 -18.91
N ARG A 92 -5.41 -10.27 -19.15
CA ARG A 92 -6.21 -11.05 -18.18
C ARG A 92 -5.43 -12.27 -17.75
N LYS A 93 -5.15 -12.36 -16.45
CA LYS A 93 -4.27 -13.36 -15.86
C LYS A 93 -4.99 -14.18 -14.80
N ASP A 94 -4.98 -15.49 -14.91
CA ASP A 94 -5.51 -16.37 -13.87
C ASP A 94 -4.48 -16.49 -12.74
N ILE A 95 -4.94 -16.36 -11.50
CA ILE A 95 -4.12 -16.44 -10.29
C ILE A 95 -4.75 -17.34 -9.24
N THR A 96 -3.92 -17.97 -8.44
CA THR A 96 -4.37 -18.65 -7.22
C THR A 96 -4.06 -17.76 -6.02
N VAL A 97 -5.11 -17.19 -5.42
CA VAL A 97 -4.95 -16.31 -4.24
C VAL A 97 -4.56 -17.14 -3.04
N LEU A 98 -3.56 -16.65 -2.30
CA LEU A 98 -3.03 -17.27 -1.08
C LEU A 98 -3.53 -16.48 0.14
N GLY A 99 -4.26 -17.19 1.02
CA GLY A 99 -4.85 -16.54 2.19
C GLY A 99 -6.04 -15.64 1.82
N THR A 100 -6.38 -14.73 2.73
CA THR A 100 -7.46 -13.76 2.54
C THR A 100 -6.84 -12.40 2.19
N PRO A 101 -7.16 -11.82 1.02
CA PRO A 101 -6.74 -10.45 0.70
C PRO A 101 -7.34 -9.46 1.68
N GLU A 102 -6.62 -8.37 1.94
CA GLU A 102 -7.04 -7.37 2.91
C GLU A 102 -7.01 -5.97 2.29
N TYR A 103 -8.09 -5.19 2.49
CA TYR A 103 -8.12 -3.80 2.10
C TYR A 103 -7.08 -2.99 2.87
N LEU A 104 -6.33 -2.15 2.16
CA LEU A 104 -5.37 -1.25 2.77
C LEU A 104 -6.08 -0.07 3.44
N PRO A 105 -5.72 0.30 4.69
CA PRO A 105 -6.17 1.52 5.31
C PRO A 105 -5.83 2.74 4.47
N LYS A 106 -6.77 3.69 4.36
CA LYS A 106 -6.57 4.94 3.64
C LYS A 106 -6.12 6.04 4.60
N GLY A 107 -4.95 6.61 4.34
CA GLY A 107 -4.48 7.81 5.02
C GLY A 107 -5.12 9.07 4.43
N GLU A 108 -5.08 10.15 5.19
CA GLU A 108 -5.55 11.46 4.73
C GLU A 108 -4.50 12.18 3.89
N VAL A 109 -4.95 12.96 2.91
CA VAL A 109 -4.12 13.90 2.14
C VAL A 109 -4.73 15.30 2.29
N SER A 110 -3.93 16.27 2.75
CA SER A 110 -4.40 17.63 3.02
C SER A 110 -3.47 18.68 2.43
N GLY A 111 -4.06 19.70 1.80
CA GLY A 111 -3.39 20.93 1.34
C GLY A 111 -3.33 22.03 2.40
N GLU A 112 -3.84 21.76 3.60
CA GLU A 112 -3.81 22.71 4.71
C GLU A 112 -2.67 22.41 5.68
N VAL A 113 -2.01 23.44 6.18
CA VAL A 113 -1.01 23.28 7.23
C VAL A 113 -1.72 22.93 8.53
N ILE A 114 -1.57 21.69 8.98
CA ILE A 114 -2.15 21.25 10.24
C ILE A 114 -1.21 21.56 11.41
N PRO A 115 -1.73 22.00 12.56
CA PRO A 115 -0.93 22.25 13.75
C PRO A 115 -0.10 21.02 14.16
N GLU A 116 1.08 21.24 14.69
CA GLU A 116 1.98 20.16 15.16
C GLU A 116 1.48 19.50 16.46
N GLU A 117 0.46 20.05 17.08
CA GLU A 117 -0.13 19.57 18.33
C GLU A 117 -0.66 18.13 18.20
N GLY A 118 -0.30 17.29 19.17
CA GLY A 118 -0.67 15.87 19.16
C GLY A 118 0.08 14.98 18.16
N THR A 119 1.16 15.51 17.55
CA THR A 119 2.02 14.70 16.67
C THR A 119 2.93 13.80 17.50
N VAL A 120 3.02 12.54 17.10
CA VAL A 120 3.90 11.54 17.73
C VAL A 120 4.97 11.13 16.71
N SER A 121 6.16 10.82 17.21
CA SER A 121 7.25 10.34 16.35
C SER A 121 6.98 8.91 15.87
N LEU A 122 7.21 8.67 14.58
CA LEU A 122 7.32 7.31 14.06
C LEU A 122 8.64 6.69 14.50
N SER A 123 8.67 5.40 14.72
CA SER A 123 9.92 4.64 14.91
C SER A 123 10.74 4.58 13.62
N GLY A 124 10.07 4.60 12.47
CA GLY A 124 10.71 4.60 11.16
C GLY A 124 9.77 4.20 10.03
N PHE A 125 10.38 3.78 8.93
CA PHE A 125 9.69 3.22 7.77
C PHE A 125 10.40 1.96 7.30
N ASN A 126 9.65 1.00 6.84
CA ASN A 126 10.21 -0.04 6.00
C ASN A 126 10.43 0.53 4.60
N THR A 127 11.65 0.99 4.32
CA THR A 127 12.00 1.65 3.05
C THR A 127 11.87 0.76 1.83
N GLN A 128 11.90 -0.57 2.02
CA GLN A 128 11.68 -1.54 0.93
C GLN A 128 10.21 -1.63 0.53
N SER A 129 9.31 -1.11 1.35
CA SER A 129 7.86 -1.14 1.13
C SER A 129 7.27 0.23 0.80
N LEU A 130 8.12 1.22 0.44
CA LEU A 130 7.65 2.49 -0.10
C LEU A 130 7.35 2.30 -1.58
N LEU A 131 6.12 2.48 -1.99
CA LEU A 131 5.66 2.25 -3.34
C LEU A 131 4.84 3.44 -3.85
N ILE A 132 5.19 3.95 -5.02
CA ILE A 132 4.32 4.85 -5.80
C ILE A 132 3.60 3.98 -6.82
N TRP A 133 2.25 3.97 -6.77
CA TRP A 133 1.41 3.06 -7.51
C TRP A 133 0.43 3.82 -8.43
N GLY A 134 0.07 3.23 -9.57
CA GLY A 134 -0.96 3.76 -10.47
C GLY A 134 -0.57 5.09 -11.12
N TYR A 135 0.61 5.20 -11.74
CA TYR A 135 1.07 6.42 -12.40
C TYR A 135 1.14 7.66 -11.49
N ASN A 136 1.55 7.48 -10.25
CA ASN A 136 1.60 8.46 -9.15
C ASN A 136 0.25 8.77 -8.49
N ASP A 137 -0.79 8.03 -8.77
CA ASP A 137 -2.11 8.24 -8.15
C ASP A 137 -2.10 7.93 -6.65
N TYR A 138 -1.27 6.98 -6.22
CA TYR A 138 -1.22 6.50 -4.84
C TYR A 138 0.21 6.41 -4.32
N LEU A 139 0.39 6.78 -3.06
CA LEU A 139 1.60 6.49 -2.29
C LEU A 139 1.25 5.44 -1.25
N ILE A 140 1.97 4.34 -1.22
CA ILE A 140 1.83 3.27 -0.23
C ILE A 140 3.04 3.28 0.67
N LEU A 141 2.81 3.32 1.98
CA LEU A 141 3.85 3.31 3.02
C LEU A 141 3.64 2.13 3.96
N ASN A 142 4.73 1.66 4.54
CA ASN A 142 4.72 0.74 5.69
C ASN A 142 5.42 1.44 6.86
N PRO A 143 4.68 2.25 7.66
CA PRO A 143 5.23 2.93 8.82
C PRO A 143 5.52 1.94 9.96
N LEU A 144 6.60 2.19 10.68
CA LEU A 144 6.97 1.50 11.90
C LEU A 144 6.59 2.37 13.09
N PHE A 145 5.73 1.89 13.96
CA PHE A 145 5.24 2.64 15.11
C PHE A 145 5.02 1.74 16.33
N TYR A 146 4.64 2.32 17.43
CA TYR A 146 4.36 1.60 18.67
C TYR A 146 2.86 1.58 18.93
N VAL A 147 2.34 0.43 19.32
CA VAL A 147 0.99 0.23 19.85
C VAL A 147 1.04 0.13 21.37
N HIS A 148 -0.08 0.34 22.02
CA HIS A 148 -0.20 0.26 23.48
C HIS A 148 0.23 -1.12 23.98
N GLU A 149 0.93 -1.20 25.11
CA GLU A 149 1.52 -2.45 25.65
C GLU A 149 0.49 -3.54 25.91
N SER A 150 -0.74 -3.17 26.31
CA SER A 150 -1.83 -4.10 26.53
C SER A 150 -2.47 -4.66 25.26
N THR A 151 -2.05 -4.21 24.07
CA THR A 151 -2.63 -4.65 22.79
C THR A 151 -2.34 -6.12 22.56
N VAL A 152 -3.40 -6.89 22.37
CA VAL A 152 -3.39 -8.31 21.98
C VAL A 152 -4.06 -8.48 20.62
N SER A 153 -3.99 -9.68 20.03
CA SER A 153 -4.55 -9.93 18.71
C SER A 153 -6.02 -9.55 18.57
N GLU A 154 -6.81 -9.77 19.62
CA GLU A 154 -8.25 -9.50 19.65
C GLU A 154 -8.58 -8.00 19.70
N THR A 155 -7.66 -7.16 20.17
CA THR A 155 -7.84 -5.71 20.29
C THR A 155 -7.06 -4.92 19.27
N LEU A 156 -6.22 -5.58 18.46
CA LEU A 156 -5.30 -4.94 17.52
C LEU A 156 -6.04 -4.06 16.50
N ASP A 157 -7.13 -4.56 15.90
CA ASP A 157 -7.89 -3.78 14.90
C ASP A 157 -8.50 -2.51 15.50
N THR A 158 -8.90 -2.57 16.77
CA THR A 158 -9.42 -1.39 17.47
C THR A 158 -8.29 -0.41 17.76
N GLU A 159 -7.14 -0.89 18.18
CA GLU A 159 -5.97 -0.08 18.42
C GLU A 159 -5.48 0.60 17.16
N LEU A 160 -5.38 -0.11 16.04
CA LEU A 160 -4.92 0.44 14.77
C LEU A 160 -5.79 1.59 14.26
N LYS A 161 -7.08 1.63 14.58
CA LYS A 161 -7.99 2.74 14.27
C LYS A 161 -7.67 4.04 15.02
N ASN A 162 -6.93 3.96 16.11
CA ASN A 162 -6.45 5.13 16.84
C ASN A 162 -5.21 5.77 16.18
N HIS A 163 -4.56 5.07 15.27
CA HIS A 163 -3.35 5.54 14.59
C HIS A 163 -3.71 6.26 13.28
N LYS A 164 -3.54 7.57 13.28
CA LYS A 164 -3.87 8.41 12.13
C LYS A 164 -2.63 8.87 11.39
N PHE A 165 -2.62 8.67 10.08
CA PHE A 165 -1.57 9.12 9.17
C PHE A 165 -2.14 10.17 8.22
N THR A 166 -1.51 11.34 8.19
CA THR A 166 -1.91 12.44 7.30
C THR A 166 -0.71 12.91 6.49
N LEU A 167 -0.87 12.95 5.18
CA LEU A 167 0.13 13.45 4.26
C LEU A 167 -0.22 14.89 3.87
N TYR A 168 0.74 15.80 4.08
CA TYR A 168 0.57 17.20 3.76
C TYR A 168 1.32 17.62 2.54
N TYR A 169 0.74 18.55 1.80
CA TYR A 169 1.43 19.36 0.83
C TYR A 169 1.06 20.81 1.03
N ASP A 170 1.97 21.74 0.71
CA ASP A 170 1.67 23.17 0.75
C ASP A 170 1.17 23.58 -0.64
N ALA A 171 -0.16 23.75 -0.76
CA ALA A 171 -0.80 24.15 -2.00
C ALA A 171 -0.44 25.58 -2.44
N ALA A 172 0.08 26.44 -1.54
CA ALA A 172 0.52 27.79 -1.84
C ALA A 172 1.95 27.85 -2.38
N THR A 173 2.76 26.84 -2.13
CA THR A 173 4.15 26.78 -2.59
C THR A 173 4.20 26.18 -3.98
N LYS A 174 4.63 26.97 -4.97
CA LYS A 174 4.91 26.44 -6.31
C LYS A 174 6.00 25.38 -6.24
N ALA A 175 5.83 24.30 -7.01
CA ALA A 175 6.84 23.29 -7.13
C ALA A 175 8.15 23.89 -7.61
N GLU A 176 9.17 23.83 -6.77
CA GLU A 176 10.53 24.13 -7.17
C GLU A 176 11.03 22.95 -8.01
N ASN A 177 11.29 23.18 -9.28
CA ASN A 177 11.75 22.15 -10.21
C ASN A 177 10.77 20.96 -10.43
N ASP A 178 9.46 21.22 -10.45
CA ASP A 178 8.42 20.19 -10.60
C ASP A 178 8.44 19.11 -9.48
N VAL A 179 8.93 19.47 -8.29
CA VAL A 179 8.97 18.56 -7.14
C VAL A 179 7.95 18.99 -6.09
N MET A 180 6.92 18.19 -5.90
CA MET A 180 5.98 18.35 -4.78
C MET A 180 6.60 17.79 -3.50
N LYS A 181 6.69 18.64 -2.45
CA LYS A 181 7.16 18.21 -1.13
C LYS A 181 6.00 17.70 -0.30
N LEU A 182 6.05 16.43 0.08
CA LEU A 182 5.08 15.80 0.95
C LEU A 182 5.68 15.63 2.34
N LYS A 183 4.89 15.93 3.38
CA LYS A 183 5.24 15.72 4.78
C LYS A 183 4.25 14.75 5.41
N LEU A 184 4.74 13.69 6.02
CA LEU A 184 3.90 12.76 6.75
C LEU A 184 3.79 13.20 8.20
N ARG A 185 2.56 13.19 8.70
CA ARG A 185 2.24 13.35 10.12
C ARG A 185 1.60 12.09 10.65
N TYR A 186 2.02 11.72 11.84
CA TYR A 186 1.47 10.61 12.58
C TYR A 186 0.90 11.09 13.91
N GLN A 187 -0.30 10.65 14.23
CA GLN A 187 -1.02 10.98 15.47
C GLN A 187 -1.63 9.70 16.07
N ILE A 188 -1.63 9.64 17.39
CA ILE A 188 -2.42 8.66 18.13
C ILE A 188 -3.64 9.39 18.69
N LEU A 189 -4.82 8.96 18.27
CA LEU A 189 -6.08 9.53 18.69
C LEU A 189 -6.48 8.96 20.07
N ASN A 190 -7.29 9.72 20.81
CA ASN A 190 -7.87 9.28 22.10
C ASN A 190 -6.85 9.02 23.23
N VAL A 191 -5.63 9.51 23.09
CA VAL A 191 -4.67 9.53 24.19
C VAL A 191 -5.02 10.69 25.11
N GLY A 192 -5.48 10.40 26.30
CA GLY A 192 -6.04 11.42 27.22
C GLY A 192 -5.01 12.41 27.78
N THR A 193 -3.74 12.02 27.91
CA THR A 193 -2.64 12.82 28.40
C THR A 193 -1.31 12.42 27.75
N GLU A 194 -0.30 13.30 27.76
CA GLU A 194 1.04 12.94 27.28
C GLU A 194 1.66 11.77 28.04
N ASP A 195 1.36 11.65 29.32
CA ASP A 195 1.84 10.55 30.18
C ASP A 195 1.33 9.18 29.67
N ALA A 196 0.14 9.13 29.06
CA ALA A 196 -0.42 7.90 28.51
C ALA A 196 0.33 7.42 27.27
N LEU A 197 1.13 8.26 26.60
CA LEU A 197 2.01 7.85 25.50
C LEU A 197 3.16 6.95 25.97
N ALA A 198 3.52 6.99 27.24
CA ALA A 198 4.56 6.12 27.82
C ALA A 198 4.22 4.63 27.73
N ASP A 199 2.92 4.29 27.62
CA ASP A 199 2.44 2.91 27.54
C ASP A 199 2.48 2.35 26.09
N TYR A 200 2.86 3.20 25.10
CA TYR A 200 3.03 2.80 23.69
C TYR A 200 4.44 2.27 23.45
N THR A 201 4.68 1.03 23.80
CA THR A 201 6.02 0.41 23.84
C THR A 201 6.15 -0.80 22.90
N LYS A 202 5.04 -1.40 22.48
CA LYS A 202 5.05 -2.60 21.65
C LYS A 202 5.19 -2.25 20.18
N SER A 203 6.33 -2.57 19.57
CA SER A 203 6.61 -2.28 18.15
C SER A 203 5.64 -2.99 17.21
N TYR A 204 5.15 -2.26 16.20
CA TYR A 204 4.29 -2.78 15.14
C TYR A 204 4.82 -2.37 13.76
N SER A 205 4.90 -3.34 12.83
CA SER A 205 5.53 -3.17 11.52
C SER A 205 4.73 -3.73 10.34
N TYR A 206 3.49 -4.17 10.58
CA TYR A 206 2.67 -4.85 9.56
C TYR A 206 1.54 -3.97 9.02
N CYS A 207 1.61 -2.65 9.21
CA CYS A 207 0.60 -1.72 8.73
C CYS A 207 1.03 -1.11 7.40
N TYR A 208 0.36 -1.49 6.32
CA TYR A 208 0.44 -0.74 5.09
C TYR A 208 -0.66 0.31 5.08
N VAL A 209 -0.33 1.55 4.75
CA VAL A 209 -1.29 2.65 4.57
C VAL A 209 -1.09 3.26 3.19
N TYR A 210 -2.17 3.53 2.47
CA TYR A 210 -2.08 4.22 1.19
C TYR A 210 -2.69 5.62 1.24
N PHE A 211 -2.16 6.51 0.41
CA PHE A 211 -2.59 7.89 0.27
C PHE A 211 -3.00 8.13 -1.18
N ASP A 212 -4.20 8.67 -1.38
CA ASP A 212 -4.70 9.07 -2.69
C ASP A 212 -4.16 10.46 -3.04
N LEU A 213 -3.20 10.52 -3.95
CA LEU A 213 -2.52 11.75 -4.35
C LEU A 213 -3.23 12.51 -5.47
N ARG A 214 -4.27 11.96 -6.10
CA ARG A 214 -4.92 12.53 -7.30
C ARG A 214 -5.39 13.96 -7.09
N SER A 215 -5.97 14.25 -5.92
CA SER A 215 -6.42 15.62 -5.58
C SER A 215 -5.24 16.56 -5.37
N ALA A 216 -4.18 16.11 -4.70
CA ALA A 216 -2.97 16.89 -4.47
C ALA A 216 -2.27 17.23 -5.78
N ILE A 217 -2.08 16.23 -6.65
CA ILE A 217 -1.44 16.41 -7.98
C ILE A 217 -2.23 17.38 -8.86
N ARG A 218 -3.57 17.33 -8.82
CA ARG A 218 -4.42 18.28 -9.57
C ARG A 218 -4.38 19.69 -9.01
N ALA A 219 -4.22 19.84 -7.69
CA ALA A 219 -4.13 21.15 -7.04
C ALA A 219 -2.74 21.80 -7.21
N TYR A 220 -1.74 21.01 -7.61
CA TYR A 220 -0.37 21.48 -7.80
C TYR A 220 -0.19 21.89 -9.27
N PRO A 221 0.01 23.20 -9.57
CA PRO A 221 0.10 23.74 -10.94
C PRO A 221 1.38 23.33 -11.68
#